data_d90876900afbc2b6324ced0a6cf88ef5
#
_entry.id   d90876900afbc2b6324ced0a6cf88ef5
#
_cell.length_a   1.000
_cell.length_b   1.000
_cell.length_c   1.000
_cell.angle_alpha   90.00
_cell.angle_beta   90.00
_cell.angle_gamma   90.00
#
_symmetry.space_group_name_H-M   'P 1'
#
loop_
_entity.id
_entity.type
_entity.pdbx_description
1 polymer ?
#
loop_
_entity_poly.entity_id
_entity_poly.type
_entity_poly.pdbx_seq_one_letter_code
_entity_poly.pdbx_strand_id
1 'polypeptide(L)'
;MKKLQIFIALAAMMISAEAFAGGLMTNTNQSASFLRSVARGTSLDPDAVYFNPAGVAFMNNGFYLGVSDQIAYQTRTINSTYPAFAMGANNNGAVSKDYVGKAFSAVIPNLHFAWKHERLAVMAGIGVNGGGGSLEFENGLGSFERQFAVLPGAISEFGKNYGISASQYAMDMYLKGSSMTLAFNVGAAYRITDWLSVAAMVRFSTSSNGYEGYMKNISVNPTSAALGLNGNMMPASTFFGEVAKKVPTMGLDAATTQALTQTAMTYAVLTSDHILDVKQKGFSVSPVLALSFHKDNWDASVKYEFKMGTELEIKSAEVSANDAVINGIFPNGAKVKSETPALLAVAVSRQCGPVKITAEWHEFFDKDAQNSFSSAVKGNTMEYLLGAEWTISERWLVSAGVQRTQLNLNESAYSDMNFSLPSWSFGMGFAFKINDMMRLNFGYMPTVYGKVTNKTAEFTDVYTRTSNAVGFGLDFKF
;
A
#
# COMPACT_ATOMS: atom_id res chain seq x y z
N MET A 1 -30.49 -14.01 4.01
CA MET A 1 -29.83 -13.58 5.26
C MET A 1 -28.32 -13.84 5.28
N LYS A 2 -27.79 -15.03 4.98
CA LYS A 2 -26.30 -15.24 4.93
C LYS A 2 -25.58 -14.40 3.88
N LYS A 3 -26.17 -14.06 2.72
CA LYS A 3 -25.55 -13.23 1.67
C LYS A 3 -25.55 -11.72 2.01
N LEU A 4 -26.48 -11.26 2.84
CA LEU A 4 -26.51 -9.88 3.33
C LEU A 4 -25.41 -9.62 4.39
N GLN A 5 -25.07 -10.65 5.20
CA GLN A 5 -23.95 -10.56 6.14
C GLN A 5 -22.59 -10.54 5.43
N ILE A 6 -22.50 -11.08 4.20
CA ILE A 6 -21.30 -11.02 3.35
C ILE A 6 -21.06 -9.57 2.84
N PHE A 7 -22.12 -8.80 2.60
CA PHE A 7 -22.04 -7.39 2.19
C PHE A 7 -21.36 -6.51 3.26
N ILE A 8 -21.67 -6.75 4.54
CA ILE A 8 -21.10 -6.02 5.67
C ILE A 8 -19.68 -6.52 5.99
N ALA A 9 -19.40 -7.81 5.81
CA ALA A 9 -18.11 -8.40 6.13
C ALA A 9 -16.99 -8.08 5.10
N LEU A 10 -17.35 -7.91 3.82
CA LEU A 10 -16.38 -7.52 2.77
C LEU A 10 -15.94 -6.06 2.87
N ALA A 11 -16.78 -5.24 3.46
CA ALA A 11 -16.50 -3.83 3.68
C ALA A 11 -15.43 -3.57 4.76
N ALA A 12 -15.20 -4.49 5.68
CA ALA A 12 -14.23 -4.34 6.77
C ALA A 12 -12.75 -4.60 6.37
N MET A 13 -12.47 -4.97 5.11
CA MET A 13 -11.10 -5.25 4.63
C MET A 13 -10.46 -4.10 3.84
N MET A 14 -10.90 -2.89 3.99
CA MET A 14 -10.26 -1.75 3.33
C MET A 14 -9.05 -1.25 4.12
N ILE A 15 -7.92 -1.28 3.65
CA ILE A 15 -7.01 -0.67 2.66
C ILE A 15 -5.74 -0.17 3.31
N SER A 16 -4.64 -0.54 2.78
CA SER A 16 -3.45 0.30 2.74
C SER A 16 -3.00 0.42 1.27
N ALA A 17 -3.08 1.63 0.70
CA ALA A 17 -2.48 1.92 -0.59
C ALA A 17 -0.97 2.08 -0.39
N GLU A 18 -0.23 0.95 -0.33
CA GLU A 18 1.22 0.99 -0.22
C GLU A 18 1.86 0.98 -1.59
N ALA A 19 2.68 1.99 -1.83
CA ALA A 19 3.13 2.34 -3.17
C ALA A 19 4.51 1.81 -3.55
N PHE A 20 5.35 1.27 -2.62
CA PHE A 20 6.78 1.10 -2.92
C PHE A 20 7.37 -0.24 -2.47
N ALA A 21 8.56 -0.57 -3.00
CA ALA A 21 9.37 -1.68 -2.54
C ALA A 21 9.74 -1.52 -1.05
N GLY A 22 9.65 -2.59 -0.30
CA GLY A 22 9.86 -2.62 1.14
C GLY A 22 9.08 -3.74 1.79
N GLY A 23 9.01 -3.77 3.10
CA GLY A 23 8.09 -4.62 3.86
C GLY A 23 6.63 -4.32 3.57
N LEU A 24 5.71 -5.05 4.20
CA LEU A 24 4.27 -4.87 3.98
C LEU A 24 3.79 -3.44 4.27
N MET A 25 4.40 -2.77 5.26
CA MET A 25 4.00 -1.44 5.75
C MET A 25 5.13 -0.40 5.69
N THR A 26 6.32 -0.76 5.21
CA THR A 26 7.52 0.07 5.34
C THR A 26 8.19 0.29 3.99
N ASN A 27 8.53 1.54 3.66
CA ASN A 27 9.42 1.86 2.55
C ASN A 27 10.86 1.84 3.03
N THR A 28 11.71 1.09 2.35
CA THR A 28 13.15 1.03 2.63
C THR A 28 13.99 1.90 1.71
N ASN A 29 13.42 2.40 0.61
CA ASN A 29 14.10 3.23 -0.39
C ASN A 29 14.17 4.72 0.04
N GLN A 30 14.93 5.01 1.11
CA GLN A 30 14.96 6.34 1.75
C GLN A 30 15.96 7.34 1.15
N SER A 31 16.60 7.06 0.03
CA SER A 31 17.51 7.99 -0.63
C SER A 31 17.75 7.67 -2.11
N ALA A 32 18.23 8.64 -2.88
CA ALA A 32 18.70 8.39 -4.25
C ALA A 32 19.91 7.42 -4.26
N SER A 33 20.73 7.43 -3.21
CA SER A 33 21.84 6.49 -3.04
C SER A 33 21.37 5.04 -2.85
N PHE A 34 20.22 4.83 -2.19
CA PHE A 34 19.61 3.51 -2.11
C PHE A 34 19.16 3.04 -3.50
N LEU A 35 18.51 3.90 -4.28
CA LEU A 35 18.04 3.50 -5.62
C LEU A 35 19.18 3.07 -6.54
N ARG A 36 20.41 3.60 -6.34
CA ARG A 36 21.56 3.20 -7.16
C ARG A 36 22.27 1.94 -6.67
N SER A 37 22.16 1.57 -5.37
CA SER A 37 22.94 0.46 -4.79
C SER A 37 22.12 -0.57 -4.03
N VAL A 38 20.93 -0.28 -3.57
CA VAL A 38 19.97 -1.01 -2.71
C VAL A 38 20.52 -1.53 -1.36
N ALA A 39 21.80 -1.82 -1.22
CA ALA A 39 22.41 -2.27 0.04
C ALA A 39 23.21 -1.12 0.67
N ARG A 40 22.59 -0.46 1.67
CA ARG A 40 23.13 0.75 2.32
C ARG A 40 23.40 0.59 3.81
N GLY A 41 23.18 -0.59 4.38
CA GLY A 41 23.30 -0.84 5.82
C GLY A 41 24.69 -0.59 6.40
N THR A 42 25.72 -0.49 5.57
CA THR A 42 27.08 -0.09 5.98
C THR A 42 27.50 1.27 5.39
N SER A 43 26.52 2.12 5.03
CA SER A 43 26.80 3.47 4.52
C SER A 43 27.51 4.33 5.56
N LEU A 44 28.45 5.15 5.09
CA LEU A 44 29.11 6.24 5.81
C LEU A 44 28.86 7.59 5.10
N ASP A 45 27.83 7.68 4.28
CA ASP A 45 27.32 8.87 3.61
C ASP A 45 26.20 9.51 4.46
N PRO A 46 25.66 10.69 4.11
CA PRO A 46 24.55 11.31 4.87
C PRO A 46 23.32 10.43 5.07
N ASP A 47 23.02 9.51 4.14
CA ASP A 47 21.93 8.54 4.26
C ASP A 47 22.16 7.48 5.36
N ALA A 48 23.36 7.39 5.93
CA ALA A 48 23.67 6.59 7.12
C ALA A 48 22.75 6.94 8.30
N VAL A 49 22.26 8.18 8.39
CA VAL A 49 21.27 8.61 9.39
C VAL A 49 20.06 7.67 9.42
N TYR A 50 19.65 7.14 8.27
CA TYR A 50 18.56 6.17 8.19
C TYR A 50 19.05 4.72 8.18
N PHE A 51 20.06 4.40 7.33
CA PHE A 51 20.45 3.01 7.07
C PHE A 51 21.42 2.45 8.11
N ASN A 52 22.39 3.27 8.57
CA ASN A 52 23.46 2.87 9.48
C ASN A 52 23.73 3.96 10.52
N PRO A 53 22.77 4.28 11.41
CA PRO A 53 22.91 5.42 12.32
C PRO A 53 24.16 5.34 13.22
N ALA A 54 24.59 4.16 13.62
CA ALA A 54 25.82 3.98 14.37
C ALA A 54 27.09 4.27 13.54
N GLY A 55 27.04 4.01 12.23
CA GLY A 55 28.12 4.30 11.27
C GLY A 55 28.45 5.78 11.14
N VAL A 56 27.48 6.68 11.43
CA VAL A 56 27.71 8.15 11.42
C VAL A 56 28.85 8.53 12.37
N ALA A 57 29.09 7.78 13.45
CA ALA A 57 30.21 8.01 14.37
C ALA A 57 31.59 7.72 13.77
N PHE A 58 31.69 7.03 12.63
CA PHE A 58 32.93 6.79 11.88
C PHE A 58 33.18 7.80 10.76
N MET A 59 32.20 8.65 10.44
CA MET A 59 32.41 9.73 9.47
C MET A 59 33.49 10.70 9.98
N ASN A 60 34.06 11.50 9.08
CA ASN A 60 34.99 12.55 9.48
C ASN A 60 34.28 13.66 10.28
N ASN A 61 35.02 14.45 11.06
CA ASN A 61 34.43 15.59 11.74
C ASN A 61 33.86 16.60 10.73
N GLY A 62 32.71 17.19 11.03
CA GLY A 62 32.05 18.15 10.18
C GLY A 62 30.52 18.08 10.24
N PHE A 63 29.88 18.85 9.39
CA PHE A 63 28.45 18.84 9.16
C PHE A 63 28.16 18.14 7.84
N TYR A 64 27.10 17.35 7.81
CA TYR A 64 26.67 16.60 6.65
C TYR A 64 25.20 16.83 6.42
N LEU A 65 24.83 17.09 5.16
CA LEU A 65 23.45 17.24 4.73
C LEU A 65 23.24 16.41 3.45
N GLY A 66 22.28 15.52 3.48
CA GLY A 66 21.80 14.80 2.30
C GLY A 66 20.38 15.26 1.99
N VAL A 67 20.13 15.69 0.77
CA VAL A 67 18.79 16.02 0.28
C VAL A 67 18.53 15.19 -0.96
N SER A 68 17.44 14.45 -0.99
CA SER A 68 17.08 13.69 -2.18
C SER A 68 15.57 13.71 -2.42
N ASP A 69 15.22 13.52 -3.69
CA ASP A 69 13.87 13.34 -4.14
C ASP A 69 13.77 12.11 -5.02
N GLN A 70 12.60 11.47 -5.02
CA GLN A 70 12.30 10.33 -5.86
C GLN A 70 11.00 10.55 -6.61
N ILE A 71 10.98 10.14 -7.86
CA ILE A 71 9.81 10.08 -8.71
C ILE A 71 9.47 8.60 -8.88
N ALA A 72 8.24 8.21 -8.56
CA ALA A 72 7.83 6.81 -8.69
C ALA A 72 6.56 6.66 -9.52
N TYR A 73 6.57 5.65 -10.36
CA TYR A 73 5.43 5.21 -11.15
C TYR A 73 5.16 3.74 -10.92
N GLN A 74 3.89 3.41 -10.71
CA GLN A 74 3.46 2.05 -10.42
C GLN A 74 2.15 1.74 -11.13
N THR A 75 2.00 0.49 -11.60
CA THR A 75 0.73 -0.05 -12.08
C THR A 75 0.39 -1.29 -11.27
N ARG A 76 -0.86 -1.40 -10.83
CA ARG A 76 -1.45 -2.60 -10.22
C ARG A 76 -2.57 -3.08 -11.12
N THR A 77 -2.53 -4.34 -11.55
CA THR A 77 -3.57 -4.94 -12.38
C THR A 77 -4.15 -6.15 -11.67
N ILE A 78 -5.47 -6.15 -11.56
CA ILE A 78 -6.26 -7.27 -11.07
C ILE A 78 -7.07 -7.80 -12.24
N ASN A 79 -6.72 -8.99 -12.76
CA ASN A 79 -7.57 -9.71 -13.70
C ASN A 79 -8.56 -10.54 -12.90
N SER A 80 -9.82 -10.12 -12.91
CA SER A 80 -10.90 -10.77 -12.15
C SER A 80 -11.82 -11.55 -13.08
N THR A 81 -11.98 -12.84 -12.81
CA THR A 81 -12.89 -13.73 -13.54
C THR A 81 -14.06 -14.10 -12.63
N TYR A 82 -15.28 -13.76 -13.06
CA TYR A 82 -16.51 -14.06 -12.35
C TYR A 82 -17.66 -14.31 -13.34
N PRO A 83 -18.38 -15.44 -13.28
CA PRO A 83 -19.39 -15.78 -14.28
C PRO A 83 -20.47 -14.69 -14.50
N ALA A 84 -20.89 -14.02 -13.43
CA ALA A 84 -21.93 -13.01 -13.49
C ALA A 84 -21.50 -11.71 -14.21
N PHE A 85 -20.20 -11.49 -14.44
CA PHE A 85 -19.74 -10.35 -15.26
C PHE A 85 -20.26 -10.41 -16.70
N ALA A 86 -20.58 -11.61 -17.21
CA ALA A 86 -21.21 -11.77 -18.52
C ALA A 86 -22.56 -11.04 -18.65
N MET A 87 -23.24 -10.77 -17.53
CA MET A 87 -24.51 -10.01 -17.50
C MET A 87 -24.30 -8.49 -17.47
N GLY A 88 -23.07 -7.99 -17.40
CA GLY A 88 -22.79 -6.55 -17.49
C GLY A 88 -23.13 -6.01 -18.89
N ALA A 89 -23.93 -4.95 -18.96
CA ALA A 89 -24.39 -4.36 -20.25
C ALA A 89 -23.22 -3.97 -21.16
N ASN A 90 -22.09 -3.58 -20.59
CA ASN A 90 -20.88 -3.16 -21.31
C ASN A 90 -19.79 -4.26 -21.40
N ASN A 91 -20.06 -5.47 -20.90
CA ASN A 91 -19.05 -6.54 -20.84
C ASN A 91 -19.08 -7.48 -22.06
N ASN A 92 -20.04 -7.31 -22.98
CA ASN A 92 -20.19 -8.13 -24.20
C ASN A 92 -20.16 -9.65 -23.94
N GLY A 93 -20.72 -10.09 -22.81
CA GLY A 93 -20.70 -11.49 -22.39
C GLY A 93 -19.39 -12.00 -21.81
N ALA A 94 -18.40 -11.13 -21.63
CA ALA A 94 -17.11 -11.51 -21.01
C ALA A 94 -17.25 -11.79 -19.53
N VAL A 95 -16.68 -12.91 -19.08
CA VAL A 95 -16.61 -13.30 -17.65
C VAL A 95 -15.36 -12.82 -16.95
N SER A 96 -14.42 -12.23 -17.66
CA SER A 96 -13.13 -11.75 -17.13
C SER A 96 -12.93 -10.28 -17.49
N LYS A 97 -12.44 -9.50 -16.51
CA LYS A 97 -12.14 -8.06 -16.63
C LYS A 97 -10.84 -7.71 -15.96
N ASP A 98 -10.15 -6.70 -16.50
CA ASP A 98 -8.98 -6.08 -15.88
C ASP A 98 -9.37 -4.80 -15.15
N TYR A 99 -8.98 -4.70 -13.88
CA TYR A 99 -9.05 -3.50 -13.08
C TYR A 99 -7.64 -2.97 -12.90
N VAL A 100 -7.36 -1.83 -13.52
CA VAL A 100 -6.00 -1.27 -13.58
C VAL A 100 -5.91 -0.03 -12.72
N GLY A 101 -5.12 -0.14 -11.67
CA GLY A 101 -4.76 0.97 -10.80
C GLY A 101 -3.43 1.57 -11.20
N LYS A 102 -3.37 2.90 -11.31
CA LYS A 102 -2.16 3.66 -11.63
C LYS A 102 -1.79 4.54 -10.46
N ALA A 103 -0.52 4.50 -10.06
CA ALA A 103 0.02 5.38 -9.05
C ALA A 103 1.20 6.16 -9.63
N PHE A 104 1.19 7.46 -9.36
CA PHE A 104 2.28 8.35 -9.70
C PHE A 104 2.57 9.27 -8.50
N SER A 105 3.84 9.35 -8.13
CA SER A 105 4.33 10.29 -7.15
C SER A 105 5.47 11.08 -7.76
N ALA A 106 5.25 12.36 -7.94
CA ALA A 106 6.25 13.27 -8.53
C ALA A 106 7.33 13.67 -7.52
N VAL A 107 7.02 13.59 -6.22
CA VAL A 107 7.90 14.07 -5.15
C VAL A 107 7.81 13.14 -3.94
N ILE A 108 8.92 12.50 -3.60
CA ILE A 108 9.11 11.70 -2.40
C ILE A 108 10.41 12.18 -1.74
N PRO A 109 10.32 13.23 -0.91
CA PRO A 109 11.51 13.91 -0.41
C PRO A 109 12.12 13.17 0.76
N ASN A 110 13.44 13.28 0.85
CA ASN A 110 14.23 12.80 1.99
C ASN A 110 15.28 13.85 2.35
N LEU A 111 15.49 14.03 3.63
CA LEU A 111 16.51 14.92 4.18
C LEU A 111 17.21 14.22 5.33
N HIS A 112 18.54 14.20 5.30
CA HIS A 112 19.39 13.65 6.33
C HIS A 112 20.41 14.67 6.77
N PHE A 113 20.52 14.89 8.07
CA PHE A 113 21.48 15.80 8.68
C PHE A 113 22.31 15.02 9.72
N ALA A 114 23.62 15.24 9.74
CA ALA A 114 24.50 14.79 10.80
C ALA A 114 25.56 15.83 11.14
N TRP A 115 25.85 15.97 12.42
CA TRP A 115 26.99 16.65 12.94
C TRP A 115 27.88 15.65 13.66
N LYS A 116 29.14 15.61 13.27
CA LYS A 116 30.13 14.68 13.82
C LYS A 116 31.29 15.46 14.42
N HIS A 117 31.60 15.20 15.69
CA HIS A 117 32.75 15.74 16.38
C HIS A 117 33.39 14.68 17.26
N GLU A 118 34.69 14.44 17.05
CA GLU A 118 35.49 13.42 17.73
C GLU A 118 34.80 12.02 17.78
N ARG A 119 34.26 11.61 18.93
CA ARG A 119 33.58 10.33 19.12
C ARG A 119 32.05 10.42 19.07
N LEU A 120 31.51 11.66 19.10
CA LEU A 120 30.07 11.90 19.14
C LEU A 120 29.56 12.31 17.75
N ALA A 121 28.40 11.78 17.39
CA ALA A 121 27.61 12.30 16.28
C ALA A 121 26.18 12.54 16.75
N VAL A 122 25.57 13.65 16.28
CA VAL A 122 24.15 13.95 16.45
C VAL A 122 23.54 14.02 15.08
N MET A 123 22.33 13.45 14.93
CA MET A 123 21.73 13.27 13.63
C MET A 123 20.21 13.50 13.66
N ALA A 124 19.69 13.94 12.53
CA ALA A 124 18.27 14.08 12.29
C ALA A 124 17.92 13.72 10.81
N GLY A 125 16.73 13.23 10.58
CA GLY A 125 16.28 12.92 9.24
C GLY A 125 14.76 13.03 9.09
N ILE A 126 14.31 13.35 7.90
CA ILE A 126 12.89 13.35 7.51
C ILE A 126 12.77 12.54 6.22
N GLY A 127 11.77 11.66 6.15
CA GLY A 127 11.50 10.87 4.95
C GLY A 127 10.14 10.19 4.99
N VAL A 128 9.72 9.69 3.84
CA VAL A 128 8.47 8.94 3.69
C VAL A 128 8.72 7.48 4.08
N ASN A 129 8.33 7.08 5.29
CA ASN A 129 8.57 5.75 5.84
C ASN A 129 7.53 4.69 5.45
N GLY A 130 6.42 5.10 4.83
CA GLY A 130 5.37 4.21 4.31
C GLY A 130 4.45 4.97 3.36
N GLY A 131 3.91 4.28 2.36
CA GLY A 131 3.09 4.92 1.33
C GLY A 131 3.90 5.89 0.46
N GLY A 132 3.39 7.09 0.23
CA GLY A 132 4.05 8.17 -0.52
C GLY A 132 3.39 8.49 -1.86
N GLY A 133 2.15 8.07 -2.07
CA GLY A 133 1.42 8.36 -3.30
C GLY A 133 -0.07 8.05 -3.22
N SER A 134 -0.74 8.24 -4.34
CA SER A 134 -2.13 7.82 -4.55
C SER A 134 -2.20 6.77 -5.64
N LEU A 135 -3.13 5.84 -5.49
CA LEU A 135 -3.46 4.79 -6.43
C LEU A 135 -4.89 5.00 -6.91
N GLU A 136 -5.10 5.04 -8.22
CA GLU A 136 -6.37 5.39 -8.83
C GLU A 136 -6.84 4.27 -9.75
N PHE A 137 -8.06 3.78 -9.50
CA PHE A 137 -8.79 2.81 -10.32
C PHE A 137 -9.98 3.50 -10.97
N GLU A 138 -9.83 3.89 -12.24
CA GLU A 138 -10.86 4.61 -13.00
C GLU A 138 -12.16 3.81 -13.19
N ASN A 139 -12.08 2.49 -13.19
CA ASN A 139 -13.20 1.57 -13.34
C ASN A 139 -13.54 0.81 -12.05
N GLY A 140 -13.15 1.34 -10.90
CA GLY A 140 -13.36 0.70 -9.60
C GLY A 140 -12.63 -0.63 -9.45
N LEU A 141 -13.23 -1.55 -8.69
CA LEU A 141 -12.64 -2.85 -8.35
C LEU A 141 -13.60 -4.01 -8.60
N GLY A 142 -13.04 -5.18 -8.91
CA GLY A 142 -13.79 -6.40 -9.14
C GLY A 142 -14.62 -6.84 -7.95
N SER A 143 -14.13 -6.66 -6.72
CA SER A 143 -14.87 -6.98 -5.50
C SER A 143 -16.17 -6.16 -5.36
N PHE A 144 -16.17 -4.90 -5.80
CA PHE A 144 -17.35 -4.06 -5.79
C PHE A 144 -18.33 -4.47 -6.90
N GLU A 145 -17.84 -4.65 -8.13
CA GLU A 145 -18.70 -5.05 -9.25
C GLU A 145 -19.37 -6.39 -9.02
N ARG A 146 -18.65 -7.38 -8.46
CA ARG A 146 -19.22 -8.71 -8.16
C ARG A 146 -20.50 -8.67 -7.33
N GLN A 147 -20.63 -7.70 -6.44
CA GLN A 147 -21.79 -7.55 -5.55
C GLN A 147 -23.05 -7.17 -6.33
N PHE A 148 -22.90 -6.38 -7.40
CA PHE A 148 -24.01 -5.94 -8.24
C PHE A 148 -24.19 -6.81 -9.48
N ALA A 149 -23.15 -7.49 -9.93
CA ALA A 149 -23.22 -8.41 -11.07
C ALA A 149 -24.21 -9.57 -10.84
N VAL A 150 -24.49 -9.92 -9.59
CA VAL A 150 -25.48 -10.96 -9.25
C VAL A 150 -26.93 -10.48 -9.30
N LEU A 151 -27.20 -9.17 -9.38
CA LEU A 151 -28.55 -8.61 -9.30
C LEU A 151 -29.50 -9.19 -10.34
N PRO A 152 -29.16 -9.31 -11.66
CA PRO A 152 -30.09 -9.86 -12.64
C PRO A 152 -30.52 -11.28 -12.29
N GLY A 153 -29.57 -12.14 -11.88
CA GLY A 153 -29.88 -13.51 -11.46
C GLY A 153 -30.73 -13.55 -10.18
N ALA A 154 -30.41 -12.70 -9.19
CA ALA A 154 -31.16 -12.61 -7.94
C ALA A 154 -32.59 -12.09 -8.17
N ILE A 155 -32.78 -11.09 -9.05
CA ILE A 155 -34.10 -10.60 -9.44
C ILE A 155 -34.91 -11.69 -10.12
N SER A 156 -34.31 -12.43 -11.06
CA SER A 156 -34.99 -13.49 -11.80
C SER A 156 -35.38 -14.65 -10.88
N GLU A 157 -34.51 -15.08 -9.96
CA GLU A 157 -34.83 -16.15 -9.02
C GLU A 157 -35.94 -15.74 -8.02
N PHE A 158 -35.82 -14.53 -7.45
CA PHE A 158 -36.81 -13.96 -6.57
C PHE A 158 -38.15 -13.74 -7.26
N GLY A 159 -38.13 -13.23 -8.50
CA GLY A 159 -39.28 -12.88 -9.31
C GLY A 159 -39.95 -14.05 -10.02
N LYS A 160 -39.37 -15.25 -9.97
CA LYS A 160 -39.81 -16.41 -10.76
C LYS A 160 -41.30 -16.72 -10.64
N ASN A 161 -41.85 -16.66 -9.44
CA ASN A 161 -43.27 -16.92 -9.17
C ASN A 161 -44.18 -15.72 -9.48
N TYR A 162 -43.59 -14.56 -9.80
CA TYR A 162 -44.29 -13.29 -10.01
C TYR A 162 -44.13 -12.74 -11.43
N GLY A 163 -43.51 -13.51 -12.33
CA GLY A 163 -43.24 -13.10 -13.69
C GLY A 163 -42.29 -11.91 -13.80
N ILE A 164 -41.31 -11.83 -12.90
CA ILE A 164 -40.25 -10.80 -12.89
C ILE A 164 -38.94 -11.46 -13.26
N SER A 165 -38.19 -10.90 -14.20
CA SER A 165 -36.86 -11.33 -14.58
C SER A 165 -35.97 -10.14 -14.94
N ALA A 166 -34.65 -10.33 -14.89
CA ALA A 166 -33.65 -9.38 -15.40
C ALA A 166 -32.48 -10.17 -16.00
N SER A 167 -31.79 -9.60 -16.97
CA SER A 167 -30.67 -10.26 -17.67
C SER A 167 -29.39 -9.43 -17.67
N GLN A 168 -29.48 -8.13 -17.39
CA GLN A 168 -28.33 -7.23 -17.44
C GLN A 168 -28.28 -6.31 -16.23
N TYR A 169 -27.06 -5.90 -15.88
CA TYR A 169 -26.78 -4.80 -14.98
C TYR A 169 -25.82 -3.80 -15.61
N ALA A 170 -25.80 -2.58 -15.10
CA ALA A 170 -24.79 -1.57 -15.38
C ALA A 170 -24.48 -0.80 -14.09
N MET A 171 -23.29 -0.26 -14.00
CA MET A 171 -22.90 0.62 -12.90
C MET A 171 -21.64 1.42 -13.27
N ASP A 172 -21.47 2.55 -12.61
CA ASP A 172 -20.27 3.36 -12.66
C ASP A 172 -19.54 3.28 -11.34
N MET A 173 -18.25 3.06 -11.40
CA MET A 173 -17.38 2.93 -10.23
C MET A 173 -16.09 3.71 -10.42
N TYR A 174 -15.62 4.26 -9.33
CA TYR A 174 -14.32 4.89 -9.22
C TYR A 174 -13.76 4.69 -7.83
N LEU A 175 -12.45 4.46 -7.72
CA LEU A 175 -11.79 4.41 -6.43
C LEU A 175 -10.40 5.02 -6.52
N LYS A 176 -10.08 5.90 -5.58
CA LYS A 176 -8.75 6.43 -5.33
C LYS A 176 -8.39 6.25 -3.88
N GLY A 177 -7.26 5.60 -3.64
CA GLY A 177 -6.65 5.48 -2.32
C GLY A 177 -5.35 6.27 -2.27
N SER A 178 -5.09 6.94 -1.17
CA SER A 178 -3.80 7.60 -0.90
C SER A 178 -3.30 7.17 0.48
N SER A 179 -1.99 7.05 0.61
CA SER A 179 -1.34 6.73 1.89
C SER A 179 0.00 7.40 1.97
N MET A 180 0.31 8.00 3.11
CA MET A 180 1.62 8.56 3.42
C MET A 180 1.90 8.50 4.91
N THR A 181 3.04 7.92 5.26
CA THR A 181 3.62 7.98 6.60
C THR A 181 4.93 8.77 6.52
N LEU A 182 4.91 10.00 6.99
CA LEU A 182 6.09 10.84 7.10
C LEU A 182 6.75 10.60 8.45
N ALA A 183 8.05 10.32 8.45
CA ALA A 183 8.84 10.06 9.64
C ALA A 183 9.89 11.16 9.87
N PHE A 184 10.01 11.60 11.11
CA PHE A 184 11.10 12.42 11.62
C PHE A 184 11.92 11.59 12.59
N ASN A 185 13.21 11.46 12.33
CA ASN A 185 14.16 10.72 13.14
C ASN A 185 15.12 11.72 13.81
N VAL A 186 15.43 11.52 15.09
CA VAL A 186 16.46 12.27 15.81
C VAL A 186 17.22 11.34 16.74
N GLY A 187 18.53 11.51 16.84
CA GLY A 187 19.32 10.65 17.70
C GLY A 187 20.79 11.00 17.73
N ALA A 188 21.56 10.16 18.40
CA ALA A 188 22.99 10.30 18.54
C ALA A 188 23.69 8.95 18.37
N ALA A 189 24.94 9.00 17.93
CA ALA A 189 25.86 7.88 17.86
C ALA A 189 27.15 8.22 18.60
N TYR A 190 27.74 7.19 19.20
CA TYR A 190 29.00 7.34 19.94
C TYR A 190 29.98 6.23 19.57
N ARG A 191 31.20 6.61 19.19
CA ARG A 191 32.30 5.68 18.92
C ARG A 191 32.95 5.24 20.21
N ILE A 192 32.60 4.00 20.64
CA ILE A 192 33.10 3.41 21.90
C ILE A 192 34.59 3.11 21.79
N THR A 193 34.97 2.44 20.70
CA THR A 193 36.38 2.12 20.37
C THR A 193 36.68 2.66 18.96
N ASP A 194 37.88 2.48 18.47
CA ASP A 194 38.24 2.89 17.11
C ASP A 194 37.54 2.07 16.02
N TRP A 195 36.96 0.93 16.38
CA TRP A 195 36.31 0.01 15.48
C TRP A 195 34.81 -0.30 15.82
N LEU A 196 34.28 0.20 16.94
CA LEU A 196 32.91 -0.07 17.39
C LEU A 196 32.20 1.21 17.79
N SER A 197 30.98 1.38 17.29
CA SER A 197 30.07 2.46 17.65
C SER A 197 28.67 1.96 17.94
N VAL A 198 27.91 2.75 18.68
CA VAL A 198 26.50 2.53 19.03
C VAL A 198 25.68 3.76 18.66
N ALA A 199 24.40 3.57 18.38
CA ALA A 199 23.48 4.67 18.21
C ALA A 199 22.12 4.37 18.85
N ALA A 200 21.48 5.45 19.31
CA ALA A 200 20.10 5.44 19.77
C ALA A 200 19.37 6.63 19.11
N MET A 201 18.19 6.35 18.57
CA MET A 201 17.33 7.34 17.92
C MET A 201 15.89 7.16 18.35
N VAL A 202 15.11 8.22 18.19
CA VAL A 202 13.65 8.19 18.30
C VAL A 202 13.08 8.60 16.95
N ARG A 203 12.10 7.84 16.47
CA ARG A 203 11.32 8.11 15.27
C ARG A 203 9.93 8.56 15.65
N PHE A 204 9.52 9.72 15.16
CA PHE A 204 8.17 10.27 15.23
C PHE A 204 7.54 10.12 13.86
N SER A 205 6.36 9.49 13.79
CA SER A 205 5.70 9.24 12.50
C SER A 205 4.27 9.78 12.49
N THR A 206 3.92 10.46 11.40
CA THR A 206 2.55 10.90 11.13
C THR A 206 2.03 10.15 9.92
N SER A 207 0.95 9.40 10.10
CA SER A 207 0.28 8.67 9.02
C SER A 207 -1.00 9.37 8.60
N SER A 208 -1.21 9.47 7.28
CA SER A 208 -2.41 10.03 6.66
C SER A 208 -2.82 9.17 5.47
N ASN A 209 -4.01 8.58 5.54
CA ASN A 209 -4.64 7.88 4.43
C ASN A 209 -5.88 8.65 3.96
N GLY A 210 -6.21 8.52 2.68
CA GLY A 210 -7.43 9.07 2.10
C GLY A 210 -8.06 8.07 1.13
N TYR A 211 -9.39 8.03 1.12
CA TYR A 211 -10.18 7.19 0.24
C TYR A 211 -11.28 8.03 -0.36
N GLU A 212 -11.26 8.15 -1.68
CA GLU A 212 -12.22 8.89 -2.47
C GLU A 212 -12.78 7.95 -3.53
N GLY A 213 -14.09 7.99 -3.77
CA GLY A 213 -14.68 7.15 -4.78
C GLY A 213 -16.19 7.24 -4.84
N TYR A 214 -16.74 6.43 -5.73
CA TYR A 214 -18.19 6.29 -5.84
C TYR A 214 -18.58 4.95 -6.46
N MET A 215 -19.81 4.54 -6.16
CA MET A 215 -20.60 3.55 -6.87
C MET A 215 -21.92 4.23 -7.22
N LYS A 216 -22.19 4.42 -8.51
CA LYS A 216 -23.32 5.20 -9.00
C LYS A 216 -23.99 4.53 -10.18
N ASN A 217 -25.18 5.02 -10.52
CA ASN A 217 -25.93 4.59 -11.71
C ASN A 217 -26.15 3.07 -11.76
N ILE A 218 -26.26 2.43 -10.57
CA ILE A 218 -26.50 0.99 -10.49
C ILE A 218 -27.86 0.69 -11.08
N SER A 219 -27.89 0.00 -12.20
CA SER A 219 -29.06 -0.20 -13.04
C SER A 219 -29.24 -1.66 -13.40
N VAL A 220 -30.49 -2.06 -13.65
CA VAL A 220 -30.91 -3.39 -14.11
C VAL A 220 -31.96 -3.24 -15.20
N ASN A 221 -32.19 -4.28 -16.01
CA ASN A 221 -33.19 -4.30 -17.08
C ASN A 221 -34.34 -5.27 -16.76
N PRO A 222 -35.20 -4.95 -15.77
CA PRO A 222 -36.26 -5.88 -15.36
C PRO A 222 -37.37 -5.96 -16.39
N THR A 223 -37.93 -7.17 -16.56
CA THR A 223 -39.13 -7.46 -17.29
C THR A 223 -40.23 -7.94 -16.34
N SER A 224 -41.43 -7.37 -16.44
CA SER A 224 -42.61 -7.82 -15.70
C SER A 224 -43.86 -7.23 -16.28
N ALA A 225 -44.77 -8.05 -16.76
CA ALA A 225 -46.08 -7.60 -17.25
C ALA A 225 -46.92 -6.97 -16.12
N ALA A 226 -46.86 -7.54 -14.93
CA ALA A 226 -47.61 -7.04 -13.74
C ALA A 226 -47.16 -5.67 -13.27
N LEU A 227 -45.89 -5.30 -13.54
CA LEU A 227 -45.31 -4.00 -13.17
C LEU A 227 -45.14 -3.08 -14.38
N GLY A 228 -45.58 -3.49 -15.59
CA GLY A 228 -45.43 -2.73 -16.83
C GLY A 228 -43.97 -2.55 -17.28
N LEU A 229 -43.05 -3.44 -16.87
CA LEU A 229 -41.64 -3.38 -17.19
C LEU A 229 -41.31 -4.17 -18.44
N ASN A 230 -40.58 -3.57 -19.35
CA ASN A 230 -40.34 -4.07 -20.70
C ASN A 230 -38.86 -4.42 -21.01
N GLY A 231 -38.01 -4.51 -20.00
CA GLY A 231 -36.59 -4.87 -20.15
C GLY A 231 -35.68 -3.68 -20.47
N ASN A 232 -36.15 -2.46 -20.34
CA ASN A 232 -35.30 -1.26 -20.42
C ASN A 232 -34.47 -1.14 -19.15
N MET A 233 -33.25 -0.62 -19.30
CA MET A 233 -32.40 -0.28 -18.16
C MET A 233 -33.06 0.78 -17.29
N MET A 234 -33.09 0.57 -15.98
CA MET A 234 -33.59 1.53 -15.00
C MET A 234 -32.76 1.45 -13.71
N PRO A 235 -32.73 2.52 -12.88
CA PRO A 235 -32.03 2.47 -11.58
C PRO A 235 -32.56 1.32 -10.73
N ALA A 236 -31.63 0.50 -10.22
CA ALA A 236 -31.99 -0.66 -9.43
C ALA A 236 -32.69 -0.25 -8.12
N SER A 237 -32.28 0.88 -7.50
CA SER A 237 -32.94 1.44 -6.32
C SER A 237 -34.42 1.80 -6.59
N THR A 238 -34.72 2.37 -7.76
CA THR A 238 -36.10 2.66 -8.17
C THR A 238 -36.89 1.36 -8.38
N PHE A 239 -36.30 0.37 -9.10
CA PHE A 239 -36.95 -0.93 -9.27
C PHE A 239 -37.32 -1.58 -7.94
N PHE A 240 -36.37 -1.68 -7.00
CA PHE A 240 -36.63 -2.28 -5.70
C PHE A 240 -37.62 -1.45 -4.85
N GLY A 241 -37.59 -0.12 -4.98
CA GLY A 241 -38.59 0.77 -4.34
C GLY A 241 -40.02 0.50 -4.86
N GLU A 242 -40.20 0.32 -6.17
CA GLU A 242 -41.51 -0.03 -6.75
C GLU A 242 -41.95 -1.44 -6.34
N VAL A 243 -41.05 -2.42 -6.30
CA VAL A 243 -41.35 -3.76 -5.76
C VAL A 243 -41.83 -3.67 -4.32
N ALA A 244 -41.14 -2.92 -3.46
CA ALA A 244 -41.53 -2.73 -2.05
C ALA A 244 -42.93 -2.16 -1.89
N LYS A 245 -43.34 -1.20 -2.74
CA LYS A 245 -44.70 -0.62 -2.75
C LYS A 245 -45.76 -1.62 -3.25
N LYS A 246 -45.39 -2.48 -4.18
CA LYS A 246 -46.35 -3.42 -4.81
C LYS A 246 -46.59 -4.68 -4.00
N VAL A 247 -45.57 -5.20 -3.29
CA VAL A 247 -45.65 -6.43 -2.49
C VAL A 247 -46.88 -6.47 -1.56
N PRO A 248 -47.26 -5.39 -0.79
CA PRO A 248 -48.43 -5.41 0.07
C PRO A 248 -49.77 -5.63 -0.66
N THR A 249 -49.81 -5.38 -1.97
CA THR A 249 -51.04 -5.54 -2.79
C THR A 249 -51.15 -6.91 -3.50
N MET A 250 -50.16 -7.80 -3.27
CA MET A 250 -50.10 -9.11 -3.97
C MET A 250 -50.93 -10.22 -3.28
N GLY A 251 -51.61 -9.95 -2.20
CA GLY A 251 -52.45 -10.94 -1.52
C GLY A 251 -51.67 -12.04 -0.80
N LEU A 252 -50.41 -11.77 -0.44
CA LEU A 252 -49.54 -12.69 0.29
C LEU A 252 -49.89 -12.68 1.79
N ASP A 253 -49.49 -13.72 2.54
CA ASP A 253 -49.58 -13.69 3.97
C ASP A 253 -48.73 -12.57 4.60
N ALA A 254 -49.06 -12.16 5.81
CA ALA A 254 -48.44 -11.02 6.46
C ALA A 254 -46.92 -11.18 6.68
N ALA A 255 -46.48 -12.38 7.03
CA ALA A 255 -45.04 -12.64 7.25
C ALA A 255 -44.23 -12.57 5.95
N THR A 256 -44.74 -13.17 4.89
CA THR A 256 -44.14 -13.11 3.54
C THR A 256 -44.14 -11.67 3.03
N THR A 257 -45.25 -10.94 3.14
CA THR A 257 -45.34 -9.55 2.76
C THR A 257 -44.29 -8.68 3.46
N GLN A 258 -44.19 -8.83 4.77
CA GLN A 258 -43.19 -8.08 5.54
C GLN A 258 -41.76 -8.41 5.12
N ALA A 259 -41.42 -9.70 4.99
CA ALA A 259 -40.08 -10.13 4.61
C ALA A 259 -39.66 -9.63 3.22
N LEU A 260 -40.55 -9.72 2.23
CA LEU A 260 -40.29 -9.26 0.86
C LEU A 260 -40.18 -7.75 0.78
N THR A 261 -41.06 -7.00 1.49
CA THR A 261 -41.01 -5.53 1.54
C THR A 261 -39.68 -5.09 2.17
N GLN A 262 -39.30 -5.66 3.29
CA GLN A 262 -38.04 -5.32 3.98
C GLN A 262 -36.83 -5.64 3.10
N THR A 263 -36.83 -6.79 2.41
CA THR A 263 -35.78 -7.17 1.48
C THR A 263 -35.66 -6.19 0.35
N ALA A 264 -36.77 -5.83 -0.30
CA ALA A 264 -36.79 -4.87 -1.40
C ALA A 264 -36.30 -3.48 -0.94
N MET A 265 -36.73 -2.99 0.23
CA MET A 265 -36.24 -1.73 0.80
C MET A 265 -34.74 -1.75 1.06
N THR A 266 -34.23 -2.86 1.59
CA THR A 266 -32.79 -3.02 1.82
C THR A 266 -32.01 -2.95 0.49
N TYR A 267 -32.45 -3.65 -0.54
CA TYR A 267 -31.81 -3.57 -1.85
C TYR A 267 -31.96 -2.19 -2.50
N ALA A 268 -33.07 -1.46 -2.27
CA ALA A 268 -33.22 -0.09 -2.75
C ALA A 268 -32.14 0.84 -2.15
N VAL A 269 -31.83 0.69 -0.87
CA VAL A 269 -30.73 1.44 -0.22
C VAL A 269 -29.37 0.98 -0.74
N LEU A 270 -29.10 -0.32 -0.81
CA LEU A 270 -27.81 -0.87 -1.23
C LEU A 270 -27.48 -0.58 -2.70
N THR A 271 -28.47 -0.33 -3.53
CA THR A 271 -28.31 -0.02 -4.97
C THR A 271 -28.51 1.47 -5.30
N SER A 272 -28.61 2.33 -4.28
CA SER A 272 -28.54 3.78 -4.47
C SER A 272 -27.11 4.24 -4.78
N ASP A 273 -26.96 5.51 -5.11
CA ASP A 273 -25.61 6.09 -5.29
C ASP A 273 -24.90 6.21 -3.94
N HIS A 274 -23.63 5.76 -3.90
CA HIS A 274 -22.77 5.85 -2.73
C HIS A 274 -21.52 6.66 -3.05
N ILE A 275 -21.17 7.61 -2.18
CA ILE A 275 -20.00 8.46 -2.33
C ILE A 275 -19.07 8.21 -1.14
N LEU A 276 -17.83 7.88 -1.43
CA LEU A 276 -16.76 7.66 -0.46
C LEU A 276 -15.83 8.89 -0.43
N ASP A 277 -15.73 9.54 0.73
CA ASP A 277 -14.71 10.54 1.05
C ASP A 277 -14.37 10.39 2.53
N VAL A 278 -13.27 9.68 2.77
CA VAL A 278 -12.82 9.29 4.11
C VAL A 278 -11.33 9.56 4.24
N LYS A 279 -10.95 10.12 5.37
CA LYS A 279 -9.56 10.34 5.77
C LYS A 279 -9.26 9.56 7.04
N GLN A 280 -8.04 9.11 7.17
CA GLN A 280 -7.54 8.47 8.38
C GLN A 280 -6.24 9.14 8.78
N LYS A 281 -6.06 9.45 10.06
CA LYS A 281 -4.86 10.08 10.57
C LYS A 281 -4.40 9.41 11.85
N GLY A 282 -3.08 9.27 12.00
CA GLY A 282 -2.47 8.70 13.18
C GLY A 282 -1.09 9.28 13.44
N PHE A 283 -0.63 9.08 14.66
CA PHE A 283 0.71 9.46 15.12
C PHE A 283 1.31 8.32 15.93
N SER A 284 2.60 8.11 15.79
CA SER A 284 3.32 7.10 16.54
C SER A 284 4.76 7.51 16.81
N VAL A 285 5.35 6.86 17.82
CA VAL A 285 6.74 7.04 18.22
C VAL A 285 7.37 5.68 18.39
N SER A 286 8.59 5.48 17.86
CA SER A 286 9.34 4.26 18.08
C SER A 286 10.82 4.52 18.27
N PRO A 287 11.51 3.77 19.16
CA PRO A 287 12.96 3.80 19.26
C PRO A 287 13.63 3.10 18.08
N VAL A 288 14.87 3.48 17.81
CA VAL A 288 15.79 2.77 16.89
C VAL A 288 17.13 2.62 17.60
N LEU A 289 17.67 1.41 17.64
CA LEU A 289 19.00 1.11 18.19
C LEU A 289 19.89 0.54 17.09
N ALA A 290 21.17 0.88 17.12
CA ALA A 290 22.12 0.34 16.15
C ALA A 290 23.51 0.16 16.74
N LEU A 291 24.22 -0.79 16.12
CA LEU A 291 25.65 -1.03 16.32
C LEU A 291 26.32 -0.96 14.95
N SER A 292 27.54 -0.43 14.89
CA SER A 292 28.34 -0.48 13.66
C SER A 292 29.79 -0.80 14.01
N PHE A 293 30.37 -1.65 13.18
CA PHE A 293 31.75 -2.07 13.21
C PHE A 293 32.44 -1.53 11.96
N HIS A 294 33.61 -0.92 12.16
CA HIS A 294 34.44 -0.41 11.08
C HIS A 294 35.92 -0.71 11.40
N LYS A 295 36.53 -1.61 10.64
CA LYS A 295 37.94 -1.95 10.83
C LYS A 295 38.56 -2.41 9.52
N ASP A 296 39.69 -1.82 9.17
CA ASP A 296 40.45 -2.11 7.95
C ASP A 296 39.54 -1.91 6.71
N ASN A 297 39.34 -2.99 5.96
CA ASN A 297 38.50 -3.01 4.77
C ASN A 297 37.08 -3.57 5.01
N TRP A 298 36.68 -3.76 6.28
CA TRP A 298 35.41 -4.33 6.64
C TRP A 298 34.52 -3.35 7.42
N ASP A 299 33.27 -3.29 7.00
CA ASP A 299 32.20 -2.68 7.77
C ASP A 299 31.13 -3.72 8.08
N ALA A 300 30.51 -3.63 9.24
CA ALA A 300 29.32 -4.40 9.57
C ALA A 300 28.37 -3.56 10.43
N SER A 301 27.08 -3.81 10.33
CA SER A 301 26.09 -3.14 11.16
C SER A 301 24.93 -4.04 11.54
N VAL A 302 24.32 -3.71 12.67
CA VAL A 302 23.03 -4.24 13.12
C VAL A 302 22.17 -3.06 13.53
N LYS A 303 20.97 -2.97 12.98
CA LYS A 303 19.97 -1.96 13.33
C LYS A 303 18.67 -2.64 13.71
N TYR A 304 18.07 -2.22 14.81
CA TYR A 304 16.77 -2.66 15.25
C TYR A 304 15.83 -1.47 15.39
N GLU A 305 14.76 -1.47 14.59
CA GLU A 305 13.67 -0.51 14.66
C GLU A 305 12.51 -1.17 15.41
N PHE A 306 12.08 -0.56 16.50
CA PHE A 306 10.97 -1.11 17.29
C PHE A 306 9.65 -0.92 16.53
N LYS A 307 8.69 -1.79 16.83
CA LYS A 307 7.33 -1.70 16.30
C LYS A 307 6.72 -0.33 16.55
N MET A 308 6.07 0.25 15.53
CA MET A 308 5.30 1.49 15.68
C MET A 308 3.83 1.15 15.89
N GLY A 309 3.33 1.39 17.11
CA GLY A 309 1.92 1.23 17.46
C GLY A 309 1.09 2.42 16.98
N THR A 310 0.64 2.39 15.73
CA THR A 310 -0.16 3.46 15.15
C THR A 310 -1.65 3.10 15.23
N GLU A 311 -2.47 4.00 15.78
CA GLU A 311 -3.93 3.99 15.66
C GLU A 311 -4.34 5.11 14.70
N LEU A 312 -5.15 4.76 13.69
CA LEU A 312 -5.70 5.70 12.72
C LEU A 312 -7.14 6.05 13.11
N GLU A 313 -7.42 7.33 13.32
CA GLU A 313 -8.76 7.84 13.53
C GLU A 313 -9.43 8.09 12.17
N ILE A 314 -10.65 7.56 12.00
CA ILE A 314 -11.45 7.69 10.77
C ILE A 314 -12.22 9.02 10.83
N LYS A 315 -12.09 9.83 9.78
CA LYS A 315 -12.83 11.08 9.57
C LYS A 315 -13.50 11.03 8.20
N SER A 316 -14.80 10.85 8.20
CA SER A 316 -15.62 10.83 7.00
C SER A 316 -16.18 12.22 6.71
N ALA A 317 -16.22 12.61 5.42
CA ALA A 317 -17.01 13.76 5.00
C ALA A 317 -18.51 13.52 5.29
N GLU A 318 -19.29 14.60 5.40
CA GLU A 318 -20.72 14.51 5.74
C GLU A 318 -21.49 13.57 4.82
N VAL A 319 -21.23 13.60 3.52
CA VAL A 319 -21.87 12.72 2.53
C VAL A 319 -21.61 11.24 2.82
N SER A 320 -20.39 10.89 3.26
CA SER A 320 -20.01 9.51 3.61
C SER A 320 -20.47 9.13 5.01
N ALA A 321 -20.45 10.07 5.98
CA ALA A 321 -20.87 9.84 7.34
C ALA A 321 -22.39 9.60 7.45
N ASN A 322 -23.18 10.25 6.58
CA ASN A 322 -24.64 10.10 6.51
C ASN A 322 -25.09 8.90 5.65
N ASP A 323 -24.21 8.33 4.84
CA ASP A 323 -24.49 7.13 4.08
C ASP A 323 -24.33 5.89 4.97
N ALA A 324 -25.45 5.18 5.22
CA ALA A 324 -25.47 4.02 6.11
C ALA A 324 -24.54 2.88 5.65
N VAL A 325 -24.34 2.72 4.33
CA VAL A 325 -23.45 1.71 3.75
C VAL A 325 -22.00 2.12 3.99
N ILE A 326 -21.63 3.34 3.61
CA ILE A 326 -20.26 3.85 3.77
C ILE A 326 -19.87 3.96 5.24
N ASN A 327 -20.75 4.52 6.08
CA ASN A 327 -20.51 4.65 7.53
C ASN A 327 -20.46 3.29 8.24
N GLY A 328 -21.15 2.27 7.72
CA GLY A 328 -21.01 0.90 8.20
C GLY A 328 -19.63 0.30 7.95
N ILE A 329 -18.94 0.76 6.90
CA ILE A 329 -17.59 0.33 6.50
C ILE A 329 -16.52 1.19 7.21
N PHE A 330 -16.72 2.51 7.21
CA PHE A 330 -15.83 3.52 7.79
C PHE A 330 -16.60 4.30 8.89
N PRO A 331 -16.81 3.72 10.07
CA PRO A 331 -17.52 4.41 11.13
C PRO A 331 -16.79 5.69 11.52
N ASN A 332 -17.44 6.83 11.33
CA ASN A 332 -16.84 8.13 11.62
C ASN A 332 -16.46 8.23 13.11
N GLY A 333 -15.22 8.67 13.37
CA GLY A 333 -14.64 8.74 14.71
C GLY A 333 -14.07 7.42 15.25
N ALA A 334 -14.25 6.29 14.55
CA ALA A 334 -13.66 5.03 14.97
C ALA A 334 -12.14 5.04 14.80
N LYS A 335 -11.48 4.20 15.59
CA LYS A 335 -10.03 3.99 15.53
C LYS A 335 -9.70 2.60 15.01
N VAL A 336 -8.76 2.51 14.08
CA VAL A 336 -8.27 1.26 13.53
C VAL A 336 -6.76 1.14 13.74
N LYS A 337 -6.29 -0.05 14.08
CA LYS A 337 -4.86 -0.30 14.24
C LYS A 337 -4.20 -0.40 12.87
N SER A 338 -3.08 0.29 12.73
CA SER A 338 -2.20 0.28 11.56
C SER A 338 -0.75 0.24 12.02
N GLU A 339 -0.39 -0.83 12.73
CA GLU A 339 0.94 -0.99 13.30
C GLU A 339 1.95 -1.30 12.20
N THR A 340 3.09 -0.61 12.23
CA THR A 340 4.25 -0.95 11.40
C THR A 340 5.11 -1.98 12.18
N PRO A 341 5.48 -3.13 11.58
CA PRO A 341 6.27 -4.15 12.26
C PRO A 341 7.63 -3.63 12.69
N ALA A 342 8.22 -4.27 13.70
CA ALA A 342 9.62 -4.06 14.02
C ALA A 342 10.50 -4.57 12.86
N LEU A 343 11.70 -3.99 12.72
CA LEU A 343 12.67 -4.33 11.68
C LEU A 343 14.01 -4.62 12.29
N LEU A 344 14.57 -5.80 12.00
CA LEU A 344 15.98 -6.11 12.19
C LEU A 344 16.69 -6.04 10.83
N ALA A 345 17.71 -5.19 10.73
CA ALA A 345 18.58 -5.09 9.57
C ALA A 345 20.02 -5.42 9.95
N VAL A 346 20.65 -6.31 9.18
CA VAL A 346 22.04 -6.73 9.36
C VAL A 346 22.77 -6.57 8.04
N ALA A 347 23.92 -5.90 8.07
CA ALA A 347 24.71 -5.67 6.87
C ALA A 347 26.18 -5.93 7.12
N VAL A 348 26.88 -6.36 6.06
CA VAL A 348 28.34 -6.50 6.03
C VAL A 348 28.84 -6.00 4.67
N SER A 349 29.94 -5.29 4.68
CA SER A 349 30.62 -4.89 3.45
C SER A 349 32.12 -5.08 3.53
N ARG A 350 32.73 -5.18 2.35
CA ARG A 350 34.19 -5.23 2.17
C ARG A 350 34.62 -4.29 1.07
N GLN A 351 35.66 -3.51 1.36
CA GLN A 351 36.36 -2.74 0.34
C GLN A 351 37.40 -3.63 -0.34
N CYS A 352 37.27 -3.84 -1.65
CA CYS A 352 38.16 -4.64 -2.49
C CYS A 352 38.80 -3.73 -3.55
N GLY A 353 39.89 -3.04 -3.20
CA GLY A 353 40.47 -2.01 -4.07
C GLY A 353 39.45 -0.89 -4.35
N PRO A 354 39.13 -0.59 -5.60
CA PRO A 354 38.18 0.47 -5.95
C PRO A 354 36.70 0.06 -5.81
N VAL A 355 36.43 -1.20 -5.46
CA VAL A 355 35.05 -1.73 -5.37
C VAL A 355 34.69 -2.04 -3.92
N LYS A 356 33.56 -1.50 -3.46
CA LYS A 356 32.90 -1.88 -2.21
C LYS A 356 31.75 -2.83 -2.53
N ILE A 357 31.72 -3.99 -1.88
CA ILE A 357 30.61 -4.96 -2.00
C ILE A 357 29.89 -5.01 -0.66
N THR A 358 28.56 -4.89 -0.66
CA THR A 358 27.72 -4.92 0.53
C THR A 358 26.67 -5.99 0.39
N ALA A 359 26.54 -6.85 1.41
CA ALA A 359 25.43 -7.78 1.57
C ALA A 359 24.61 -7.36 2.80
N GLU A 360 23.28 -7.43 2.68
CA GLU A 360 22.39 -6.98 3.73
C GLU A 360 21.18 -7.90 3.82
N TRP A 361 20.66 -8.08 5.01
CA TRP A 361 19.47 -8.86 5.30
C TRP A 361 18.54 -8.09 6.24
N HIS A 362 17.24 -8.10 5.90
CA HIS A 362 16.19 -7.50 6.70
C HIS A 362 15.16 -8.54 7.12
N GLU A 363 14.67 -8.45 8.34
CA GLU A 363 13.51 -9.19 8.81
C GLU A 363 12.48 -8.22 9.41
N PHE A 364 11.29 -8.19 8.82
CA PHE A 364 10.15 -7.45 9.34
C PHE A 364 9.29 -8.41 10.16
N PHE A 365 9.06 -8.10 11.42
CA PHE A 365 8.30 -8.94 12.36
C PHE A 365 6.79 -8.75 12.16
N ASP A 366 6.29 -9.08 10.96
CA ASP A 366 4.90 -8.89 10.55
C ASP A 366 3.89 -9.63 11.42
N LYS A 367 4.27 -10.79 11.97
CA LYS A 367 3.43 -11.58 12.89
C LYS A 367 3.04 -10.84 14.16
N ASP A 368 3.87 -9.89 14.59
CA ASP A 368 3.70 -9.16 15.85
C ASP A 368 3.02 -7.80 15.65
N ALA A 369 2.64 -7.46 14.42
CA ALA A 369 2.00 -6.20 14.07
C ALA A 369 0.52 -6.39 13.73
N GLN A 370 -0.32 -5.48 14.20
CA GLN A 370 -1.75 -5.45 13.90
C GLN A 370 -2.04 -4.38 12.84
N ASN A 371 -2.33 -4.82 11.62
CA ASN A 371 -2.62 -3.97 10.47
C ASN A 371 -3.54 -4.71 9.48
N SER A 372 -3.78 -4.13 8.32
CA SER A 372 -4.65 -4.70 7.28
C SER A 372 -4.22 -6.07 6.74
N PHE A 373 -2.96 -6.47 6.95
CA PHE A 373 -2.43 -7.77 6.52
C PHE A 373 -2.44 -8.84 7.61
N SER A 374 -2.75 -8.49 8.87
CA SER A 374 -2.56 -9.39 10.02
C SER A 374 -3.24 -10.75 9.87
N SER A 375 -4.43 -10.80 9.27
CA SER A 375 -5.17 -12.06 9.01
C SER A 375 -4.53 -12.92 7.92
N ALA A 376 -3.68 -12.31 7.09
CA ALA A 376 -3.01 -12.96 5.96
C ALA A 376 -1.59 -13.43 6.28
N VAL A 377 -0.99 -12.95 7.36
CA VAL A 377 0.42 -13.19 7.70
C VAL A 377 0.64 -14.62 8.19
N LYS A 378 1.45 -15.38 7.46
CA LYS A 378 1.94 -16.72 7.85
C LYS A 378 3.29 -16.65 8.57
N GLY A 379 4.13 -15.69 8.22
CA GLY A 379 5.50 -15.53 8.69
C GLY A 379 6.01 -14.12 8.45
N ASN A 380 7.19 -13.84 8.95
CA ASN A 380 7.86 -12.56 8.77
C ASN A 380 8.27 -12.35 7.30
N THR A 381 8.24 -11.11 6.84
CA THR A 381 8.81 -10.70 5.55
C THR A 381 10.32 -10.62 5.68
N MET A 382 11.03 -11.11 4.67
CA MET A 382 12.48 -11.06 4.58
C MET A 382 12.94 -10.36 3.31
N GLU A 383 14.00 -9.58 3.43
CA GLU A 383 14.70 -8.98 2.29
C GLU A 383 16.17 -9.41 2.29
N TYR A 384 16.67 -9.72 1.12
CA TYR A 384 18.06 -10.06 0.85
C TYR A 384 18.59 -9.07 -0.18
N LEU A 385 19.64 -8.35 0.17
CA LEU A 385 20.15 -7.26 -0.64
C LEU A 385 21.65 -7.48 -0.91
N LEU A 386 22.06 -7.22 -2.14
CA LEU A 386 23.45 -7.24 -2.55
C LEU A 386 23.72 -6.00 -3.40
N GLY A 387 24.75 -5.24 -3.05
CA GLY A 387 25.15 -4.04 -3.75
C GLY A 387 26.63 -3.99 -4.03
N ALA A 388 27.01 -3.36 -5.12
CA ALA A 388 28.38 -3.07 -5.46
C ALA A 388 28.52 -1.61 -5.86
N GLU A 389 29.54 -0.94 -5.35
CA GLU A 389 29.90 0.44 -5.65
C GLU A 389 31.35 0.46 -6.16
N TRP A 390 31.54 0.94 -7.39
CA TRP A 390 32.83 1.02 -8.04
C TRP A 390 33.28 2.48 -8.22
N THR A 391 34.33 2.87 -7.51
CA THR A 391 34.99 4.18 -7.67
C THR A 391 35.88 4.12 -8.92
N ILE A 392 35.34 4.61 -10.04
CA ILE A 392 36.04 4.62 -11.34
C ILE A 392 37.15 5.66 -11.34
N SER A 393 36.93 6.80 -10.68
CA SER A 393 37.88 7.91 -10.56
C SER A 393 37.61 8.71 -9.29
N GLU A 394 38.41 9.72 -9.00
CA GLU A 394 38.20 10.62 -7.86
C GLU A 394 36.83 11.34 -7.87
N ARG A 395 36.19 11.45 -9.05
CA ARG A 395 34.91 12.14 -9.24
C ARG A 395 33.75 11.21 -9.49
N TRP A 396 33.96 10.01 -10.05
CA TRP A 396 32.91 9.14 -10.50
C TRP A 396 32.86 7.83 -9.72
N LEU A 397 31.69 7.54 -9.21
CA LEU A 397 31.33 6.26 -8.62
C LEU A 397 30.09 5.75 -9.37
N VAL A 398 30.13 4.51 -9.83
CA VAL A 398 28.97 3.80 -10.37
C VAL A 398 28.56 2.69 -9.42
N SER A 399 27.30 2.35 -9.42
CA SER A 399 26.79 1.31 -8.55
C SER A 399 25.67 0.52 -9.17
N ALA A 400 25.55 -0.72 -8.72
CA ALA A 400 24.43 -1.60 -9.03
C ALA A 400 24.13 -2.47 -7.81
N GLY A 401 22.90 -2.94 -7.73
CA GLY A 401 22.49 -3.85 -6.66
C GLY A 401 21.20 -4.57 -6.99
N VAL A 402 20.94 -5.61 -6.24
CA VAL A 402 19.73 -6.42 -6.33
C VAL A 402 19.13 -6.64 -4.94
N GLN A 403 17.82 -6.56 -4.86
CA GLN A 403 17.05 -6.85 -3.65
C GLN A 403 15.99 -7.88 -3.98
N ARG A 404 15.90 -8.92 -3.16
CA ARG A 404 14.80 -9.89 -3.15
C ARG A 404 13.94 -9.63 -1.93
N THR A 405 12.64 -9.33 -2.13
CA THR A 405 11.65 -9.26 -1.04
C THR A 405 10.81 -10.53 -1.07
N GLN A 406 10.84 -11.28 0.02
CA GLN A 406 10.07 -12.50 0.23
C GLN A 406 8.98 -12.24 1.24
N LEU A 407 7.73 -12.34 0.82
CA LEU A 407 6.55 -12.20 1.66
C LEU A 407 6.06 -13.58 2.10
N ASN A 408 5.58 -13.68 3.34
CA ASN A 408 4.99 -14.89 3.91
C ASN A 408 3.50 -14.66 4.20
N LEU A 409 2.72 -14.48 3.12
CA LEU A 409 1.28 -14.25 3.16
C LEU A 409 0.49 -15.48 2.71
N ASN A 410 -0.75 -15.58 3.19
CA ASN A 410 -1.71 -16.55 2.71
C ASN A 410 -2.34 -16.06 1.38
N GLU A 411 -2.27 -16.87 0.32
CA GLU A 411 -2.79 -16.50 -0.99
C GLU A 411 -4.30 -16.21 -0.97
N SER A 412 -5.06 -16.94 -0.15
CA SER A 412 -6.51 -16.72 -0.01
C SER A 412 -6.92 -15.40 0.63
N ALA A 413 -5.97 -14.68 1.24
CA ALA A 413 -6.22 -13.39 1.90
C ALA A 413 -5.90 -12.18 1.02
N TYR A 414 -5.37 -12.40 -0.20
CA TYR A 414 -5.19 -11.32 -1.17
C TYR A 414 -6.54 -10.79 -1.63
N SER A 415 -6.68 -9.48 -1.65
CA SER A 415 -7.85 -8.78 -2.15
C SER A 415 -7.44 -7.69 -3.14
N ASP A 416 -8.34 -7.30 -4.02
CA ASP A 416 -8.10 -6.20 -4.97
C ASP A 416 -7.92 -4.84 -4.27
N MET A 417 -8.38 -4.72 -3.05
CA MET A 417 -8.21 -3.53 -2.23
C MET A 417 -6.85 -3.49 -1.52
N ASN A 418 -6.26 -4.66 -1.24
CA ASN A 418 -5.03 -4.76 -0.48
C ASN A 418 -4.23 -6.01 -0.87
N PHE A 419 -3.18 -5.82 -1.65
CA PHE A 419 -2.25 -6.89 -1.97
C PHE A 419 -0.80 -6.40 -2.05
N SER A 420 0.09 -7.21 -1.56
CA SER A 420 1.53 -7.04 -1.68
C SER A 420 2.14 -8.30 -2.30
N LEU A 421 3.07 -8.15 -3.22
CA LEU A 421 3.61 -9.26 -4.01
C LEU A 421 5.11 -9.41 -3.76
N PRO A 422 5.64 -10.65 -3.71
CA PRO A 422 7.08 -10.87 -3.64
C PRO A 422 7.74 -10.27 -4.88
N SER A 423 8.96 -9.70 -4.69
CA SER A 423 9.57 -8.90 -5.75
C SER A 423 11.08 -9.08 -5.85
N TRP A 424 11.61 -8.67 -7.01
CA TRP A 424 12.99 -8.40 -7.27
C TRP A 424 13.15 -6.93 -7.68
N SER A 425 13.98 -6.18 -6.97
CA SER A 425 14.32 -4.80 -7.32
C SER A 425 15.79 -4.75 -7.78
N PHE A 426 16.05 -3.96 -8.81
CA PHE A 426 17.37 -3.79 -9.37
C PHE A 426 17.77 -2.32 -9.28
N GLY A 427 18.71 -2.00 -8.40
CA GLY A 427 19.25 -0.65 -8.28
C GLY A 427 20.38 -0.44 -9.26
N MET A 428 20.45 0.73 -9.90
CA MET A 428 21.58 1.14 -10.73
C MET A 428 21.70 2.66 -10.77
N GLY A 429 22.92 3.15 -10.92
CA GLY A 429 23.14 4.59 -10.99
C GLY A 429 24.58 5.00 -10.74
N PHE A 430 24.75 6.27 -10.45
CA PHE A 430 26.07 6.86 -10.22
C PHE A 430 26.06 7.94 -9.14
N ALA A 431 27.25 8.22 -8.63
CA ALA A 431 27.51 9.45 -7.87
C ALA A 431 28.62 10.24 -8.56
N PHE A 432 28.46 11.57 -8.57
CA PHE A 432 29.43 12.49 -9.16
C PHE A 432 29.85 13.54 -8.14
N LYS A 433 31.12 13.54 -7.79
CA LYS A 433 31.73 14.54 -6.92
C LYS A 433 31.91 15.84 -7.69
N ILE A 434 31.07 16.82 -7.43
CA ILE A 434 31.11 18.15 -8.05
C ILE A 434 32.36 18.89 -7.56
N ASN A 435 32.57 18.86 -6.24
CA ASN A 435 33.74 19.40 -5.53
C ASN A 435 33.91 18.67 -4.18
N ASP A 436 34.81 19.11 -3.31
CA ASP A 436 35.06 18.46 -2.01
C ASP A 436 33.90 18.58 -1.02
N MET A 437 32.99 19.53 -1.23
CA MET A 437 31.83 19.76 -0.38
C MET A 437 30.54 19.18 -0.94
N MET A 438 30.46 18.87 -2.24
CA MET A 438 29.21 18.51 -2.91
C MET A 438 29.33 17.25 -3.76
N ARG A 439 28.37 16.33 -3.62
CA ARG A 439 28.23 15.13 -4.44
C ARG A 439 26.80 15.00 -4.94
N LEU A 440 26.63 14.84 -6.25
CA LEU A 440 25.36 14.48 -6.88
C LEU A 440 25.18 12.96 -6.86
N ASN A 441 24.00 12.46 -6.52
CA ASN A 441 23.60 11.07 -6.65
C ASN A 441 22.45 10.95 -7.64
N PHE A 442 22.51 9.94 -8.50
CA PHE A 442 21.44 9.52 -9.38
C PHE A 442 21.19 8.03 -9.22
N GLY A 443 19.94 7.64 -9.08
CA GLY A 443 19.53 6.25 -8.96
C GLY A 443 18.29 5.93 -9.77
N TYR A 444 18.24 4.73 -10.33
CA TYR A 444 17.07 4.14 -10.97
C TYR A 444 16.85 2.74 -10.43
N MET A 445 15.60 2.43 -10.05
CA MET A 445 15.24 1.15 -9.45
C MET A 445 13.94 0.62 -10.04
N PRO A 446 14.00 -0.18 -11.11
CA PRO A 446 12.88 -1.00 -11.55
C PRO A 446 12.64 -2.16 -10.57
N THR A 447 11.36 -2.48 -10.33
CA THR A 447 10.95 -3.62 -9.51
C THR A 447 10.03 -4.53 -10.30
N VAL A 448 10.38 -5.81 -10.36
CA VAL A 448 9.60 -6.89 -10.97
C VAL A 448 8.92 -7.69 -9.86
N TYR A 449 7.62 -7.83 -9.96
CA TYR A 449 6.82 -8.53 -8.96
C TYR A 449 6.42 -9.92 -9.43
N GLY A 450 6.29 -10.84 -8.48
CA GLY A 450 5.65 -12.12 -8.71
C GLY A 450 4.16 -11.94 -9.01
N LYS A 451 3.56 -13.00 -9.51
CA LYS A 451 2.11 -13.10 -9.77
C LYS A 451 1.49 -13.96 -8.69
N VAL A 452 0.36 -13.52 -8.13
CA VAL A 452 -0.43 -14.29 -7.17
C VAL A 452 -1.84 -14.48 -7.71
N THR A 453 -2.40 -15.66 -7.48
CA THR A 453 -3.78 -15.99 -7.87
C THR A 453 -4.56 -16.36 -6.61
N ASN A 454 -5.63 -15.62 -6.34
CA ASN A 454 -6.64 -16.00 -5.36
C ASN A 454 -7.80 -16.67 -6.09
N LYS A 455 -7.98 -17.98 -5.88
CA LYS A 455 -9.03 -18.77 -6.51
C LYS A 455 -9.98 -19.31 -5.45
N THR A 456 -11.24 -18.93 -5.58
CA THR A 456 -12.34 -19.44 -4.76
C THR A 456 -13.26 -20.32 -5.62
N ALA A 457 -14.33 -20.84 -5.03
CA ALA A 457 -15.37 -21.54 -5.79
C ALA A 457 -16.17 -20.61 -6.71
N GLU A 458 -16.21 -19.30 -6.42
CA GLU A 458 -17.06 -18.33 -7.09
C GLU A 458 -16.28 -17.46 -8.11
N PHE A 459 -15.03 -17.10 -7.80
CA PHE A 459 -14.23 -16.21 -8.64
C PHE A 459 -12.74 -16.58 -8.64
N THR A 460 -12.04 -16.03 -9.60
CA THR A 460 -10.57 -16.08 -9.66
C THR A 460 -10.03 -14.67 -9.90
N ASP A 461 -9.18 -14.18 -8.98
CA ASP A 461 -8.46 -12.93 -9.12
C ASP A 461 -6.97 -13.19 -9.29
N VAL A 462 -6.38 -12.54 -10.28
CA VAL A 462 -4.95 -12.62 -10.57
C VAL A 462 -4.33 -11.24 -10.39
N TYR A 463 -3.39 -11.15 -9.44
CA TYR A 463 -2.73 -9.91 -9.06
C TYR A 463 -1.36 -9.79 -9.72
N THR A 464 -1.13 -8.64 -10.35
CA THR A 464 0.16 -8.27 -10.92
C THR A 464 0.50 -6.81 -10.59
N ARG A 465 1.79 -6.48 -10.58
CA ARG A 465 2.28 -5.14 -10.24
C ARG A 465 3.56 -4.84 -11.00
N THR A 466 3.76 -3.57 -11.36
CA THR A 466 5.02 -3.02 -11.84
C THR A 466 5.37 -1.78 -11.05
N SER A 467 6.65 -1.49 -10.86
CA SER A 467 7.09 -0.25 -10.21
C SER A 467 8.44 0.18 -10.77
N ASN A 468 8.58 1.50 -10.95
CA ASN A 468 9.82 2.13 -11.35
C ASN A 468 10.04 3.36 -10.47
N ALA A 469 11.23 3.53 -9.94
CA ALA A 469 11.62 4.70 -9.17
C ALA A 469 12.89 5.31 -9.76
N VAL A 470 12.90 6.64 -9.89
CA VAL A 470 14.08 7.44 -10.27
C VAL A 470 14.35 8.40 -9.13
N GLY A 471 15.60 8.55 -8.74
CA GLY A 471 15.97 9.44 -7.65
C GLY A 471 17.16 10.33 -8.00
N PHE A 472 17.10 11.54 -7.47
CA PHE A 472 18.17 12.53 -7.52
C PHE A 472 18.49 12.98 -6.09
N GLY A 473 19.76 13.16 -5.79
CA GLY A 473 20.17 13.62 -4.47
C GLY A 473 21.45 14.45 -4.51
N LEU A 474 21.57 15.31 -3.53
CA LEU A 474 22.77 16.10 -3.26
C LEU A 474 23.23 15.84 -1.85
N ASP A 475 24.47 15.44 -1.71
CA ASP A 475 25.16 15.33 -0.43
C ASP A 475 26.11 16.51 -0.26
N PHE A 476 26.10 17.11 0.91
CA PHE A 476 26.97 18.20 1.29
C PHE A 476 27.80 17.78 2.52
N LYS A 477 29.06 18.26 2.55
CA LYS A 477 29.98 18.12 3.66
C LYS A 477 30.63 19.46 3.92
N PHE A 478 30.55 19.98 5.17
CA PHE A 478 31.13 21.25 5.61
C PHE A 478 32.15 21.04 6.72
#